data_636a995e4e0437833a2347ab63af1752
#
_entry.id   636a995e4e0437833a2347ab63af1752
#
_cell.length_a   1.000
_cell.length_b   1.000
_cell.length_c   1.000
_cell.angle_alpha   90.00
_cell.angle_beta   90.00
_cell.angle_gamma   90.00
#
_symmetry.space_group_name_H-M   'P 1'
#
loop_
_entity.id
_entity.type
_entity.pdbx_description
1 polymer ?
#
loop_
_entity_poly.entity_id
_entity_poly.type
_entity_poly.pdbx_seq_one_letter_code
_entity_poly.pdbx_strand_id
1 'polypeptide(L)'
;MKVFVDQTFFGEFASQSQAQAVLAQSEIAPERVQFEARPNEARRLCAEHITVHYPEWKQLNLLRAGTKTQKDQMTAFIDACRAWSNAEKPNPADLAAIQP
;
A
#
# COMPACT_ATOMS: atom_id res chain seq x y z
N MET A 1 -1.78 -11.68 -4.06
CA MET A 1 -0.60 -10.87 -4.46
C MET A 1 0.01 -11.47 -5.72
N LYS A 2 -0.12 -10.78 -6.82
CA LYS A 2 0.49 -11.19 -8.10
C LYS A 2 1.92 -10.69 -8.14
N VAL A 3 2.80 -11.49 -8.74
CA VAL A 3 4.22 -11.18 -8.86
C VAL A 3 4.63 -11.20 -10.33
N PHE A 4 5.34 -10.16 -10.73
CA PHE A 4 5.92 -10.03 -12.07
C PHE A 4 7.43 -9.89 -11.95
N VAL A 5 8.15 -10.59 -12.81
CA VAL A 5 9.62 -10.49 -12.92
C VAL A 5 9.92 -10.00 -14.33
N ASP A 6 10.62 -8.87 -14.45
CA ASP A 6 10.91 -8.23 -15.75
C ASP A 6 9.65 -8.06 -16.60
N GLN A 7 8.54 -7.65 -15.96
CA GLN A 7 7.22 -7.44 -16.57
C GLN A 7 6.53 -8.72 -17.05
N THR A 8 7.07 -9.89 -16.70
CA THR A 8 6.46 -11.18 -17.03
C THR A 8 5.83 -11.78 -15.78
N PHE A 9 4.61 -12.28 -15.92
CA PHE A 9 3.90 -12.91 -14.80
C PHE A 9 4.70 -14.10 -14.28
N PHE A 10 5.05 -14.05 -13.00
CA PHE A 10 5.82 -15.10 -12.34
C PHE A 10 4.93 -16.06 -11.55
N GLY A 11 3.97 -15.52 -10.81
CA GLY A 11 3.07 -16.33 -10.00
C GLY A 11 2.18 -15.51 -9.10
N GLU A 12 1.33 -16.20 -8.36
CA GLU A 12 0.43 -15.60 -7.41
C GLU A 12 0.60 -16.25 -6.04
N PHE A 13 0.62 -15.44 -5.00
CA PHE A 13 0.91 -15.86 -3.63
C PHE A 13 -0.13 -15.30 -2.66
N ALA A 14 -0.31 -15.98 -1.53
CA ALA A 14 -1.24 -15.54 -0.50
C ALA A 14 -0.81 -14.24 0.18
N SER A 15 0.50 -13.98 0.24
CA SER A 15 1.04 -12.76 0.85
C SER A 15 2.34 -12.34 0.18
N GLN A 16 2.72 -11.08 0.39
CA GLN A 16 4.00 -10.57 -0.09
C GLN A 16 5.17 -11.29 0.56
N SER A 17 5.06 -11.62 1.85
CA SER A 17 6.11 -12.36 2.57
C SER A 17 6.37 -13.74 1.97
N GLN A 18 5.31 -14.45 1.60
CA GLN A 18 5.42 -15.75 0.94
C GLN A 18 6.09 -15.62 -0.42
N ALA A 19 5.69 -14.61 -1.21
CA ALA A 19 6.29 -14.34 -2.51
C ALA A 19 7.77 -14.02 -2.37
N GLN A 20 8.15 -13.18 -1.41
CA GLN A 20 9.54 -12.82 -1.17
C GLN A 20 10.41 -14.02 -0.80
N ALA A 21 9.87 -14.96 0.00
CA ALA A 21 10.58 -16.18 0.36
C ALA A 21 10.88 -17.04 -0.87
N VAL A 22 9.91 -17.20 -1.77
CA VAL A 22 10.09 -17.98 -3.01
C VAL A 22 11.09 -17.29 -3.94
N LEU A 23 10.99 -15.97 -4.08
CA LEU A 23 11.92 -15.18 -4.92
C LEU A 23 13.35 -15.27 -4.40
N ALA A 24 13.54 -15.23 -3.09
CA ALA A 24 14.86 -15.38 -2.47
C ALA A 24 15.47 -16.75 -2.77
N GLN A 25 14.67 -17.81 -2.70
CA GLN A 25 15.11 -19.17 -3.04
C GLN A 25 15.46 -19.30 -4.53
N SER A 26 14.79 -18.55 -5.39
CA SER A 26 15.02 -18.55 -6.83
C SER A 26 16.17 -17.63 -7.27
N GLU A 27 16.83 -16.96 -6.33
CA GLU A 27 17.95 -16.03 -6.57
C GLU A 27 17.60 -14.90 -7.54
N ILE A 28 16.34 -14.42 -7.49
CA ILE A 28 15.87 -13.32 -8.32
C ILE A 28 16.14 -11.99 -7.62
N ALA A 29 16.82 -11.07 -8.29
CA ALA A 29 17.14 -9.76 -7.73
C ALA A 29 15.87 -8.95 -7.45
N PRO A 30 15.75 -8.31 -6.26
CA PRO A 30 14.53 -7.56 -5.88
C PRO A 30 14.14 -6.46 -6.86
N GLU A 31 15.10 -5.80 -7.50
CA GLU A 31 14.86 -4.71 -8.45
C GLU A 31 14.19 -5.17 -9.75
N ARG A 32 14.20 -6.48 -10.03
CA ARG A 32 13.51 -7.07 -11.18
C ARG A 32 12.06 -7.41 -10.90
N VAL A 33 11.64 -7.30 -9.63
CA VAL A 33 10.35 -7.79 -9.14
C VAL A 33 9.37 -6.65 -8.97
N GLN A 34 8.13 -6.86 -9.44
CA GLN A 34 7.01 -5.96 -9.19
C GLN A 34 5.86 -6.75 -8.56
N PHE A 35 5.26 -6.18 -7.55
CA PHE A 35 4.10 -6.76 -6.88
C PHE A 35 2.82 -6.03 -7.30
N GLU A 36 1.75 -6.78 -7.45
CA GLU A 36 0.43 -6.22 -7.72
C GLU A 36 -0.57 -6.79 -6.71
N ALA A 37 -1.16 -5.91 -5.90
CA ALA A 37 -2.15 -6.30 -4.92
C ALA A 37 -3.49 -6.59 -5.61
N ARG A 38 -4.18 -7.65 -5.16
CA ARG A 38 -5.57 -7.89 -5.55
C ARG A 38 -6.48 -6.83 -4.91
N PRO A 39 -7.70 -6.62 -5.43
CA PRO A 39 -8.60 -5.60 -4.86
C PRO A 39 -8.82 -5.72 -3.35
N ASN A 40 -9.00 -6.93 -2.83
CA ASN A 40 -9.18 -7.14 -1.39
C ASN A 40 -7.90 -6.83 -0.61
N GLU A 41 -6.75 -7.23 -1.14
CA GLU A 41 -5.44 -6.93 -0.53
C GLU A 41 -5.17 -5.42 -0.57
N ALA A 42 -5.49 -4.76 -1.69
CA ALA A 42 -5.28 -3.33 -1.85
C ALA A 42 -6.11 -2.55 -0.82
N ARG A 43 -7.36 -2.91 -0.61
CA ARG A 43 -8.21 -2.27 0.40
C ARG A 43 -7.67 -2.47 1.81
N ARG A 44 -7.22 -3.68 2.14
CA ARG A 44 -6.65 -3.98 3.45
C ARG A 44 -5.35 -3.21 3.69
N LEU A 45 -4.45 -3.22 2.71
CA LEU A 45 -3.17 -2.51 2.81
C LEU A 45 -3.38 -1.00 2.91
N CYS A 46 -4.34 -0.45 2.16
CA CYS A 46 -4.72 0.95 2.24
C CYS A 46 -5.18 1.32 3.66
N ALA A 47 -6.10 0.54 4.23
CA ALA A 47 -6.62 0.77 5.58
C ALA A 47 -5.51 0.69 6.63
N GLU A 48 -4.62 -0.30 6.54
CA GLU A 48 -3.49 -0.46 7.45
C GLU A 48 -2.53 0.73 7.37
N HIS A 49 -2.22 1.20 6.16
CA HIS A 49 -1.30 2.33 5.96
C HIS A 49 -1.89 3.62 6.52
N ILE A 50 -3.19 3.86 6.31
CA ILE A 50 -3.88 5.00 6.90
C ILE A 50 -3.83 4.92 8.43
N THR A 51 -4.12 3.76 9.00
CA THR A 51 -4.15 3.56 10.46
C THR A 51 -2.78 3.74 11.10
N VAL A 52 -1.69 3.39 10.41
CA VAL A 52 -0.33 3.60 10.90
C VAL A 52 -0.05 5.10 11.10
N HIS A 53 -0.44 5.94 10.14
CA HIS A 53 -0.19 7.39 10.21
C HIS A 53 -1.28 8.16 10.92
N TYR A 54 -2.54 7.73 10.76
CA TYR A 54 -3.72 8.37 11.35
C TYR A 54 -4.62 7.32 11.99
N PRO A 55 -4.26 6.81 13.18
CA PRO A 55 -5.17 5.91 13.91
C PRO A 55 -6.48 6.63 14.24
N GLU A 56 -7.54 5.87 14.46
CA GLU A 56 -8.90 6.42 14.62
C GLU A 56 -8.96 7.56 15.64
N TRP A 57 -8.32 7.39 16.80
CA TRP A 57 -8.32 8.43 17.84
C TRP A 57 -7.70 9.74 17.34
N LYS A 58 -6.64 9.65 16.52
CA LYS A 58 -5.97 10.81 15.93
C LYS A 58 -6.86 11.51 14.91
N GLN A 59 -7.54 10.73 14.05
CA GLN A 59 -8.48 11.27 13.08
C GLN A 59 -9.60 12.03 13.77
N LEU A 60 -10.19 11.45 14.82
CA LEU A 60 -11.26 12.09 15.59
C LEU A 60 -10.79 13.36 16.28
N ASN A 61 -9.59 13.35 16.87
CA ASN A 61 -9.03 14.54 17.50
C ASN A 61 -8.77 15.67 16.49
N LEU A 62 -8.26 15.35 15.30
CA LEU A 62 -8.02 16.35 14.27
C LEU A 62 -9.32 16.95 13.73
N LEU A 63 -10.37 16.12 13.54
CA LEU A 63 -11.67 16.60 13.11
C LEU A 63 -12.32 17.52 14.15
N ARG A 64 -12.07 17.25 15.43
CA ARG A 64 -12.67 17.98 16.55
C ARG A 64 -11.93 19.28 16.88
N ALA A 65 -10.60 19.27 16.87
CA ALA A 65 -9.78 20.37 17.37
C ALA A 65 -8.56 20.71 16.49
N GLY A 66 -8.37 20.03 15.35
CA GLY A 66 -7.25 20.28 14.46
C GLY A 66 -7.40 21.60 13.69
N THR A 67 -6.26 22.15 13.25
CA THR A 67 -6.27 23.33 12.36
C THR A 67 -6.73 22.92 10.96
N LYS A 68 -7.09 23.92 10.14
CA LYS A 68 -7.45 23.67 8.75
C LYS A 68 -6.32 22.97 8.00
N THR A 69 -5.08 23.43 8.19
CA THR A 69 -3.90 22.83 7.56
C THR A 69 -3.73 21.37 7.95
N GLN A 70 -3.89 21.04 9.21
CA GLN A 70 -3.79 19.65 9.71
C GLN A 70 -4.87 18.75 9.12
N LYS A 71 -6.11 19.25 9.03
CA LYS A 71 -7.25 18.52 8.44
C LYS A 71 -7.04 18.30 6.95
N ASP A 72 -6.59 19.31 6.22
CA ASP A 72 -6.33 19.22 4.79
C ASP A 72 -5.20 18.21 4.50
N GLN A 73 -4.16 18.21 5.33
CA GLN A 73 -3.04 17.27 5.22
C GLN A 73 -3.50 15.82 5.42
N MET A 74 -4.32 15.57 6.42
CA MET A 74 -4.88 14.26 6.67
C MET A 74 -5.78 13.80 5.51
N THR A 75 -6.65 14.68 5.03
CA THR A 75 -7.57 14.39 3.92
C THR A 75 -6.79 14.05 2.65
N ALA A 76 -5.77 14.84 2.32
CA ALA A 76 -4.94 14.60 1.15
C ALA A 76 -4.21 13.24 1.22
N PHE A 77 -3.71 12.88 2.40
CA PHE A 77 -3.05 11.59 2.62
C PHE A 77 -4.03 10.43 2.44
N ILE A 78 -5.20 10.51 3.06
CA ILE A 78 -6.23 9.46 2.96
C ILE A 78 -6.70 9.31 1.51
N ASP A 79 -6.93 10.42 0.82
CA ASP A 79 -7.37 10.41 -0.58
C ASP A 79 -6.30 9.78 -1.49
N ALA A 80 -5.02 10.05 -1.24
CA ALA A 80 -3.92 9.44 -1.99
C ALA A 80 -3.86 7.93 -1.77
N CYS A 81 -4.05 7.47 -0.54
CA CYS A 81 -4.09 6.04 -0.24
C CYS A 81 -5.28 5.35 -0.91
N ARG A 82 -6.44 5.97 -0.90
CA ARG A 82 -7.63 5.44 -1.58
C ARG A 82 -7.47 5.40 -3.08
N ALA A 83 -6.89 6.43 -3.68
CA ALA A 83 -6.59 6.46 -5.11
C ALA A 83 -5.64 5.32 -5.50
N TRP A 84 -4.63 5.05 -4.68
CA TRP A 84 -3.75 3.91 -4.88
C TRP A 84 -4.52 2.59 -4.86
N SER A 85 -5.40 2.38 -3.88
CA SER A 85 -6.16 1.12 -3.75
C SER A 85 -7.13 0.88 -4.90
N ASN A 86 -7.59 1.95 -5.56
CA ASN A 86 -8.50 1.89 -6.71
C ASN A 86 -7.77 1.87 -8.05
N ALA A 87 -6.45 1.92 -8.05
CA ALA A 87 -5.65 1.83 -9.27
C ALA A 87 -5.78 0.46 -9.91
N GLU A 88 -5.55 0.39 -11.21
CA GLU A 88 -5.68 -0.85 -11.98
C GLU A 88 -4.66 -1.90 -11.54
N LYS A 89 -3.44 -1.47 -11.23
CA LYS A 89 -2.33 -2.35 -10.83
C LYS A 89 -1.62 -1.81 -9.58
N PRO A 90 -2.27 -1.88 -8.39
CA PRO A 90 -1.69 -1.29 -7.19
C PRO A 90 -0.45 -2.05 -6.74
N ASN A 91 0.70 -1.36 -6.74
CA ASN A 91 1.97 -1.89 -6.26
C ASN A 91 2.19 -1.46 -4.80
N PRO A 92 2.42 -2.40 -3.86
CA PRO A 92 2.63 -2.05 -2.45
C PRO A 92 3.78 -1.06 -2.21
N ALA A 93 4.81 -1.07 -3.05
CA ALA A 93 5.92 -0.11 -2.95
C ALA A 93 5.44 1.34 -3.14
N ASP A 94 4.48 1.56 -4.04
CA ASP A 94 3.91 2.88 -4.28
C ASP A 94 3.10 3.36 -3.08
N LEU A 95 2.40 2.46 -2.41
CA LEU A 95 1.68 2.79 -1.18
C LEU A 95 2.64 3.21 -0.07
N ALA A 96 3.72 2.46 0.11
CA ALA A 96 4.74 2.78 1.12
C ALA A 96 5.37 4.16 0.89
N ALA A 97 5.44 4.63 -0.35
CA ALA A 97 5.95 5.94 -0.71
C ALA A 97 4.98 7.09 -0.38
N ILE A 98 3.69 6.79 -0.18
CA ILE A 98 2.70 7.81 0.20
C ILE A 98 2.89 8.16 1.68
N GLN A 99 3.22 9.42 1.94
CA GLN A 99 3.46 9.94 3.29
C GLN A 99 2.59 11.16 3.54
N PRO A 100 2.19 11.41 4.81
CA PRO A 100 1.40 12.58 5.16
C PRO A 100 2.14 13.90 4.90
#